data_1b3cc2364a3f077b0b7422688672dfbd
#
_entry.id   1b3cc2364a3f077b0b7422688672dfbd
#
_cell.length_a   1.000
_cell.length_b   1.000
_cell.length_c   1.000
_cell.angle_alpha   90.00
_cell.angle_beta   90.00
_cell.angle_gamma   90.00
#
_symmetry.space_group_name_H-M   'P 1'
#
loop_
_entity.id
_entity.type
_entity.pdbx_description
1 polymer ?
#
loop_
_entity_poly.entity_id
_entity_poly.type
_entity_poly.pdbx_seq_one_letter_code
_entity_poly.pdbx_strand_id
1 'polypeptide(L)'
;EQDATQIGLRNLALHGEVSLHSMRTRSMTDDDWRRASNAVERSRQRRYLIHDAPAPTVEDVRIKARRWRHQYGLQVLVVDYLQKLRHPEGEDFRLKIGFIATELKAMARELGITVVALA
;
A
#
# COMPACT_ATOMS: atom_id res chain seq x y z
N GLU A 1 -4.09 12.79 4.70
CA GLU A 1 -3.66 11.86 3.66
C GLU A 1 -2.25 11.37 3.99
N GLN A 2 -2.05 10.05 4.01
CA GLN A 2 -0.77 9.48 4.39
C GLN A 2 0.04 9.26 3.12
N ASP A 3 1.19 9.93 3.03
CA ASP A 3 2.13 9.72 1.95
C ASP A 3 2.97 8.44 2.16
N ALA A 4 3.72 8.04 1.13
CA ALA A 4 4.60 6.87 1.17
C ALA A 4 5.62 6.94 2.32
N THR A 5 6.09 8.13 2.69
CA THR A 5 7.03 8.35 3.79
C THR A 5 6.41 7.98 5.13
N GLN A 6 5.16 8.38 5.37
CA GLN A 6 4.45 8.07 6.61
C GLN A 6 4.16 6.57 6.75
N ILE A 7 3.80 5.90 5.64
CA ILE A 7 3.63 4.45 5.61
C ILE A 7 4.96 3.76 5.90
N GLY A 8 6.05 4.23 5.31
CA GLY A 8 7.40 3.72 5.57
C GLY A 8 7.80 3.85 7.04
N LEU A 9 7.59 5.00 7.66
CA LEU A 9 7.86 5.22 9.09
C LEU A 9 7.04 4.30 10.00
N ARG A 10 5.76 4.09 9.69
CA ARG A 10 4.91 3.16 10.45
C ARG A 10 5.38 1.72 10.32
N ASN A 11 5.79 1.30 9.13
CA ASN A 11 6.36 -0.03 8.93
C ASN A 11 7.66 -0.22 9.73
N LEU A 12 8.53 0.78 9.75
CA LEU A 12 9.76 0.73 10.55
C LEU A 12 9.46 0.71 12.05
N ALA A 13 8.51 1.52 12.52
CA ALA A 13 8.08 1.53 13.91
C ALA A 13 7.54 0.15 14.33
N LEU A 14 6.67 -0.44 13.52
CA LEU A 14 6.08 -1.76 13.77
C LEU A 14 7.14 -2.87 13.79
N HIS A 15 7.98 -2.94 12.76
CA HIS A 15 8.97 -4.01 12.63
C HIS A 15 10.20 -3.85 13.52
N GLY A 16 10.49 -2.60 13.93
CA GLY A 16 11.56 -2.30 14.88
C GLY A 16 11.11 -2.32 16.33
N GLU A 17 9.80 -2.42 16.58
CA GLU A 17 9.23 -2.27 17.93
C GLU A 17 9.67 -0.94 18.59
N VAL A 18 9.72 0.12 17.78
CA VAL A 18 10.10 1.47 18.21
C VAL A 18 8.88 2.37 18.16
N SER A 19 8.74 3.25 19.17
CA SER A 19 7.65 4.20 19.21
C SER A 19 7.69 5.15 17.99
N LEU A 20 6.58 5.22 17.25
CA LEU A 20 6.44 6.18 16.16
C LEU A 20 6.56 7.63 16.65
N HIS A 21 6.11 7.91 17.89
CA HIS A 21 6.27 9.21 18.53
C HIS A 21 7.76 9.55 18.72
N SER A 22 8.55 8.62 19.29
CA SER A 22 9.99 8.81 19.48
C SER A 22 10.74 9.03 18.17
N MET A 23 10.34 8.34 17.10
CA MET A 23 10.88 8.57 15.75
C MET A 23 10.60 9.99 15.25
N ARG A 24 9.37 10.51 15.45
CA ARG A 24 8.96 11.84 14.99
C ARG A 24 9.56 12.97 15.81
N THR A 25 9.69 12.79 17.12
CA THR A 25 10.24 13.80 18.04
C THR A 25 11.77 13.74 18.18
N ARG A 26 12.42 12.81 17.47
CA ARG A 26 13.87 12.58 17.56
C ARG A 26 14.35 12.25 18.96
N SER A 27 13.51 11.60 19.77
CA SER A 27 13.81 11.20 21.15
C SER A 27 14.10 9.68 21.24
N MET A 28 14.70 9.11 20.20
CA MET A 28 15.09 7.71 20.16
C MET A 28 16.33 7.45 21.02
N THR A 29 16.29 6.37 21.81
CA THR A 29 17.45 5.85 22.53
C THR A 29 18.41 5.14 21.57
N ASP A 30 19.64 4.84 22.01
CA ASP A 30 20.60 4.06 21.22
C ASP A 30 20.05 2.66 20.89
N ASP A 31 19.29 2.07 21.80
CA ASP A 31 18.63 0.78 21.57
C ASP A 31 17.51 0.91 20.52
N ASP A 32 16.73 1.98 20.55
CA ASP A 32 15.73 2.27 19.51
C ASP A 32 16.39 2.41 18.13
N TRP A 33 17.51 3.12 18.06
CA TRP A 33 18.27 3.28 16.81
C TRP A 33 18.77 1.93 16.27
N ARG A 34 19.29 1.08 17.14
CA ARG A 34 19.75 -0.26 16.77
C ARG A 34 18.60 -1.11 16.24
N ARG A 35 17.43 -1.09 16.92
CA ARG A 35 16.23 -1.83 16.49
C ARG A 35 15.68 -1.31 15.18
N ALA A 36 15.60 0.00 15.01
CA ALA A 36 15.16 0.63 13.77
C ALA A 36 16.11 0.28 12.60
N SER A 37 17.43 0.33 12.81
CA SER A 37 18.42 -0.04 11.79
C SER A 37 18.29 -1.50 11.36
N ASN A 38 18.09 -2.42 12.30
CA ASN A 38 17.83 -3.82 12.01
C ASN A 38 16.50 -4.02 11.25
N ALA A 39 15.47 -3.21 11.54
CA ALA A 39 14.21 -3.23 10.82
C ALA A 39 14.37 -2.74 9.38
N VAL A 40 15.19 -1.71 9.14
CA VAL A 40 15.53 -1.25 7.78
C VAL A 40 16.18 -2.38 6.99
N GLU A 41 17.17 -3.06 7.57
CA GLU A 41 17.87 -4.14 6.87
C GLU A 41 16.95 -5.31 6.53
N ARG A 42 16.08 -5.71 7.47
CA ARG A 42 15.04 -6.72 7.19
C ARG A 42 14.05 -6.26 6.13
N SER A 43 13.70 -4.97 6.10
CA SER A 43 12.78 -4.40 5.11
C SER A 43 13.36 -4.38 3.70
N ARG A 44 14.68 -4.23 3.55
CA ARG A 44 15.38 -4.31 2.26
C ARG A 44 15.24 -5.69 1.60
N GLN A 45 15.11 -6.74 2.40
CA GLN A 45 14.89 -8.10 1.90
C GLN A 45 13.42 -8.36 1.50
N ARG A 46 12.50 -7.50 1.94
CA ARG A 46 11.06 -7.57 1.61
C ARG A 46 10.75 -6.51 0.57
N ARG A 47 10.10 -6.90 -0.50
CA ARG A 47 9.70 -5.96 -1.56
C ARG A 47 8.37 -5.33 -1.22
N TYR A 48 8.39 -4.13 -0.65
CA TYR A 48 7.23 -3.26 -0.50
C TYR A 48 7.24 -2.19 -1.58
N LEU A 49 6.16 -2.11 -2.33
CA LEU A 49 5.95 -1.08 -3.33
C LEU A 49 4.75 -0.24 -2.89
N ILE A 50 4.90 1.06 -2.85
CA ILE A 50 3.85 1.99 -2.43
C ILE A 50 3.52 2.88 -3.62
N HIS A 51 2.22 3.06 -3.87
CA HIS A 51 1.69 3.96 -4.87
C HIS A 51 0.69 4.90 -4.20
N ASP A 52 1.09 6.13 -4.01
CA ASP A 52 0.35 7.19 -3.32
C ASP A 52 -0.22 8.25 -4.28
N ALA A 53 -0.47 7.86 -5.53
CA ALA A 53 -1.08 8.77 -6.50
C ALA A 53 -2.46 9.26 -6.03
N PRO A 54 -2.76 10.56 -6.21
CA PRO A 54 -4.05 11.10 -5.85
C PRO A 54 -5.15 10.53 -6.76
N ALA A 55 -6.20 9.95 -6.16
CA ALA A 55 -7.40 9.46 -6.81
C ALA A 55 -7.16 8.67 -8.12
N PRO A 56 -6.43 7.53 -8.10
CA PRO A 56 -6.24 6.72 -9.28
C PRO A 56 -7.56 6.07 -9.71
N THR A 57 -7.71 5.76 -10.99
CA THR A 57 -8.79 4.89 -11.48
C THR A 57 -8.43 3.42 -11.25
N VAL A 58 -9.42 2.51 -11.34
CA VAL A 58 -9.15 1.06 -11.30
C VAL A 58 -8.20 0.64 -12.42
N GLU A 59 -8.29 1.28 -13.59
CA GLU A 59 -7.40 1.00 -14.71
C GLU A 59 -5.96 1.44 -14.43
N ASP A 60 -5.75 2.59 -13.77
CA ASP A 60 -4.42 3.02 -13.32
C ASP A 60 -3.82 1.99 -12.36
N VAL A 61 -4.63 1.47 -11.44
CA VAL A 61 -4.21 0.39 -10.52
C VAL A 61 -3.84 -0.87 -11.29
N ARG A 62 -4.64 -1.27 -12.29
CA ARG A 62 -4.39 -2.45 -13.13
C ARG A 62 -3.07 -2.33 -13.89
N ILE A 63 -2.84 -1.20 -14.55
CA ILE A 63 -1.60 -0.93 -15.29
C ILE A 63 -0.39 -1.01 -14.35
N LYS A 64 -0.50 -0.40 -13.17
CA LYS A 64 0.57 -0.43 -12.16
C LYS A 64 0.81 -1.84 -11.63
N ALA A 65 -0.24 -2.58 -11.29
CA ALA A 65 -0.15 -3.95 -10.78
C ALA A 65 0.47 -4.90 -11.82
N ARG A 66 0.06 -4.78 -13.09
CA ARG A 66 0.64 -5.55 -14.21
C ARG A 66 2.14 -5.28 -14.35
N ARG A 67 2.54 -4.00 -14.31
CA ARG A 67 3.96 -3.61 -14.35
C ARG A 67 4.73 -4.18 -13.17
N TRP A 68 4.22 -4.06 -11.95
CA TRP A 68 4.85 -4.58 -10.76
C TRP A 68 4.90 -6.12 -10.73
N ARG A 69 3.85 -6.78 -11.26
CA ARG A 69 3.86 -8.23 -11.44
C ARG A 69 5.01 -8.68 -12.35
N HIS A 70 5.18 -7.99 -13.47
CA HIS A 70 6.23 -8.31 -14.43
C HIS A 70 7.64 -7.97 -13.91
N GLN A 71 7.83 -6.79 -13.31
CA GLN A 71 9.15 -6.30 -12.90
C GLN A 71 9.64 -6.89 -11.58
N TYR A 72 8.73 -7.13 -10.64
CA TYR A 72 9.06 -7.46 -9.25
C TYR A 72 8.42 -8.75 -8.75
N GLY A 73 7.59 -9.40 -9.55
CA GLY A 73 6.88 -10.61 -9.15
C GLY A 73 5.81 -10.35 -8.08
N LEU A 74 5.04 -9.26 -8.22
CA LEU A 74 3.95 -8.90 -7.29
C LEU A 74 3.09 -10.13 -6.98
N GLN A 75 2.85 -10.40 -5.71
CA GLN A 75 2.01 -11.50 -5.23
C GLN A 75 0.75 -11.01 -4.53
N VAL A 76 0.86 -9.90 -3.80
CA VAL A 76 -0.24 -9.32 -3.04
C VAL A 76 -0.35 -7.83 -3.36
N LEU A 77 -1.55 -7.38 -3.71
CA LEU A 77 -1.90 -5.98 -3.88
C LEU A 77 -2.87 -5.57 -2.77
N VAL A 78 -2.56 -4.52 -2.03
CA VAL A 78 -3.46 -3.91 -1.05
C VAL A 78 -3.98 -2.60 -1.61
N VAL A 79 -5.29 -2.42 -1.62
CA VAL A 79 -5.97 -1.17 -2.00
C VAL A 79 -6.61 -0.57 -0.76
N ASP A 80 -6.03 0.51 -0.25
CA ASP A 80 -6.49 1.24 0.95
C ASP A 80 -6.88 2.66 0.56
N TYR A 81 -8.10 2.94 0.37
CA TYR A 81 -9.35 2.17 0.39
C TYR A 81 -10.16 2.42 -0.89
N LEU A 82 -11.15 1.57 -1.19
CA LEU A 82 -11.88 1.57 -2.48
C LEU A 82 -12.52 2.91 -2.83
N GLN A 83 -13.00 3.64 -1.84
CA GLN A 83 -13.69 4.93 -2.04
C GLN A 83 -12.76 6.02 -2.61
N LYS A 84 -11.45 5.88 -2.48
CA LYS A 84 -10.46 6.79 -3.07
C LYS A 84 -10.25 6.58 -4.56
N LEU A 85 -10.64 5.43 -5.08
CA LEU A 85 -10.55 5.19 -6.51
C LEU A 85 -11.54 6.08 -7.25
N ARG A 86 -11.05 6.81 -8.25
CA ARG A 86 -11.89 7.68 -9.08
C ARG A 86 -12.76 6.81 -9.99
N HIS A 87 -14.01 7.21 -10.08
CA HIS A 87 -15.01 6.67 -11.00
C HIS A 87 -15.73 7.85 -11.69
N PRO A 88 -16.25 7.69 -12.90
CA PRO A 88 -17.06 8.73 -13.54
C PRO A 88 -18.15 9.27 -12.61
N GLU A 89 -18.35 10.60 -12.65
CA GLU A 89 -19.35 11.28 -11.82
C GLU A 89 -20.78 10.87 -12.22
N GLY A 90 -21.69 10.87 -11.25
CA GLY A 90 -23.15 10.68 -11.50
C GLY A 90 -23.69 9.29 -11.20
N GLU A 91 -22.87 8.33 -10.75
CA GLU A 91 -23.34 7.00 -10.35
C GLU A 91 -23.56 6.87 -8.84
N ASP A 92 -24.53 6.03 -8.48
CA ASP A 92 -24.77 5.63 -7.09
C ASP A 92 -23.49 5.06 -6.49
N PHE A 93 -23.16 5.48 -5.28
CA PHE A 93 -21.99 5.03 -4.53
C PHE A 93 -21.90 3.50 -4.41
N ARG A 94 -23.04 2.81 -4.24
CA ARG A 94 -23.08 1.34 -4.16
C ARG A 94 -22.70 0.69 -5.48
N LEU A 95 -23.19 1.24 -6.60
CA LEU A 95 -22.85 0.74 -7.93
C LEU A 95 -21.36 0.95 -8.23
N LYS A 96 -20.82 2.10 -7.84
CA LYS A 96 -19.38 2.39 -7.92
C LYS A 96 -18.53 1.35 -7.19
N ILE A 97 -18.82 1.07 -5.93
CA ILE A 97 -18.05 0.09 -5.13
C ILE A 97 -18.19 -1.33 -5.71
N GLY A 98 -19.39 -1.71 -6.15
CA GLY A 98 -19.63 -2.98 -6.81
C GLY A 98 -18.82 -3.15 -8.09
N PHE A 99 -18.80 -2.12 -8.93
CA PHE A 99 -17.98 -2.09 -10.16
C PHE A 99 -16.49 -2.24 -9.83
N ILE A 100 -15.96 -1.41 -8.93
CA ILE A 100 -14.56 -1.43 -8.52
C ILE A 100 -14.18 -2.83 -7.99
N ALA A 101 -14.99 -3.40 -7.11
CA ALA A 101 -14.73 -4.73 -6.55
C ALA A 101 -14.70 -5.82 -7.63
N THR A 102 -15.60 -5.74 -8.62
CA THR A 102 -15.64 -6.67 -9.76
C THR A 102 -14.39 -6.57 -10.60
N GLU A 103 -13.94 -5.35 -10.91
CA GLU A 103 -12.74 -5.10 -11.70
C GLU A 103 -11.48 -5.55 -10.96
N LEU A 104 -11.39 -5.31 -9.64
CA LEU A 104 -10.27 -5.79 -8.82
C LEU A 104 -10.21 -7.32 -8.77
N LYS A 105 -11.37 -7.99 -8.70
CA LYS A 105 -11.45 -9.46 -8.75
C LYS A 105 -11.01 -10.02 -10.10
N ALA A 106 -11.43 -9.37 -11.19
CA ALA A 106 -11.00 -9.75 -12.55
C ALA A 106 -9.47 -9.60 -12.69
N MET A 107 -8.92 -8.48 -12.21
CA MET A 107 -7.47 -8.22 -12.21
C MET A 107 -6.70 -9.26 -11.37
N ALA A 108 -7.20 -9.62 -10.19
CA ALA A 108 -6.58 -10.63 -9.34
C ALA A 108 -6.42 -11.97 -10.08
N ARG A 109 -7.46 -12.37 -10.81
CA ARG A 109 -7.44 -13.60 -11.63
C ARG A 109 -6.52 -13.49 -12.83
N GLU A 110 -6.58 -12.37 -13.57
CA GLU A 110 -5.75 -12.10 -14.75
C GLU A 110 -4.26 -12.16 -14.39
N LEU A 111 -3.86 -11.52 -13.30
CA LEU A 111 -2.46 -11.39 -12.89
C LEU A 111 -1.97 -12.53 -11.99
N GLY A 112 -2.85 -13.42 -11.55
CA GLY A 112 -2.51 -14.49 -10.60
C GLY A 112 -1.96 -13.94 -9.27
N ILE A 113 -2.63 -12.90 -8.72
CA ILE A 113 -2.25 -12.25 -7.47
C ILE A 113 -3.40 -12.24 -6.48
N THR A 114 -3.07 -12.08 -5.20
CA THR A 114 -4.07 -11.80 -4.16
C THR A 114 -4.34 -10.31 -4.08
N VAL A 115 -5.60 -9.91 -4.11
CA VAL A 115 -6.00 -8.50 -3.89
C VAL A 115 -6.74 -8.39 -2.57
N VAL A 116 -6.25 -7.52 -1.69
CA VAL A 116 -6.89 -7.14 -0.43
C VAL A 116 -7.42 -5.73 -0.60
N ALA A 117 -8.73 -5.57 -0.53
CA ALA A 117 -9.39 -4.29 -0.69
C ALA A 117 -10.07 -3.87 0.62
N LEU A 118 -9.77 -2.68 1.09
CA LEU A 118 -10.40 -2.06 2.25
C LEU A 118 -11.52 -1.12 1.78
N ALA A 119 -12.62 -1.09 2.53
CA ALA A 119 -13.77 -0.27 2.22
C ALA A 119 -14.26 0.50 3.47
#